data_1677eecab7a3e74263d1686f578a93bb
#
_entry.id   1677eecab7a3e74263d1686f578a93bb
#
_cell.length_a   1.000
_cell.length_b   1.000
_cell.length_c   1.000
_cell.angle_alpha   90.00
_cell.angle_beta   90.00
_cell.angle_gamma   90.00
#
_symmetry.space_group_name_H-M   'P 1'
#
loop_
_entity.id
_entity.type
_entity.pdbx_description
1 polymer ?
#
loop_
_entity_poly.entity_id
_entity_poly.type
_entity_poly.pdbx_seq_one_letter_code
_entity_poly.pdbx_strand_id
1 'polypeptide(L)'
;MAREFTAQMSMHRGRWRLYVVLLNTTEPWPEYDFGRAAPVPTFTERVQALSVLGFEPVPGALWQWTEDTHVPDDPASPVVLIAAVSVRSRAGVAA
;
A
#
# COMPACT_ATOMS: atom_id res chain seq x y z
N MET A 1 16.85 16.07 -0.18
CA MET A 1 16.44 14.74 -0.67
C MET A 1 15.01 14.46 -0.30
N ALA A 2 14.27 13.85 -1.20
CA ALA A 2 12.89 13.46 -0.91
C ALA A 2 12.88 12.33 0.13
N ARG A 3 12.00 12.46 1.10
CA ARG A 3 11.77 11.42 2.10
C ARG A 3 11.04 10.25 1.45
N GLU A 4 11.46 9.04 1.77
CA GLU A 4 10.82 7.84 1.28
C GLU A 4 9.92 7.22 2.35
N PHE A 5 8.84 6.62 1.88
CA PHE A 5 7.87 5.90 2.70
C PHE A 5 7.64 4.54 2.08
N THR A 6 6.96 3.66 2.80
CA THR A 6 6.51 2.38 2.26
C THR A 6 5.01 2.43 2.06
N ALA A 7 4.55 2.13 0.84
CA ALA A 7 3.14 1.89 0.59
C ALA A 7 2.90 0.38 0.60
N GLN A 8 1.78 -0.02 1.14
CA GLN A 8 1.37 -1.42 1.21
C GLN A 8 -0.05 -1.56 0.70
N MET A 9 -0.34 -2.71 0.09
CA MET A 9 -1.68 -3.05 -0.34
C MET A 9 -2.03 -4.46 0.13
N SER A 10 -3.17 -4.60 0.77
CA SER A 10 -3.66 -5.90 1.23
C SER A 10 -5.18 -5.89 1.25
N MET A 11 -5.75 -7.08 1.39
CA MET A 11 -7.19 -7.21 1.52
C MET A 11 -7.60 -7.04 2.98
N HIS A 12 -8.60 -6.22 3.21
CA HIS A 12 -9.16 -5.99 4.54
C HIS A 12 -10.68 -5.97 4.44
N ARG A 13 -11.34 -6.83 5.17
CA ARG A 13 -12.80 -6.97 5.17
C ARG A 13 -13.37 -7.17 3.76
N GLY A 14 -12.71 -8.03 2.98
CA GLY A 14 -13.17 -8.39 1.64
C GLY A 14 -12.89 -7.37 0.55
N ARG A 15 -12.11 -6.34 0.82
CA ARG A 15 -11.76 -5.32 -0.18
C ARG A 15 -10.27 -5.02 -0.14
N TRP A 16 -9.69 -4.79 -1.33
CA TRP A 16 -8.31 -4.35 -1.43
C TRP A 16 -8.18 -2.91 -0.97
N ARG A 17 -7.18 -2.66 -0.13
CA ARG A 17 -6.86 -1.32 0.36
C ARG A 17 -5.38 -1.07 0.21
N LEU A 18 -5.06 0.17 -0.18
CA LEU A 18 -3.68 0.64 -0.31
C LEU A 18 -3.47 1.74 0.71
N TYR A 19 -2.36 1.69 1.42
CA TYR A 19 -2.06 2.68 2.46
C TYR A 19 -0.58 3.00 2.48
N VAL A 20 -0.24 4.22 2.93
CA VAL A 20 1.14 4.67 3.09
C VAL A 20 1.46 4.65 4.57
N VAL A 21 2.51 3.92 4.94
CA VAL A 21 2.93 3.77 6.33
C VAL A 21 3.61 5.05 6.77
N LEU A 22 3.09 5.68 7.83
CA LEU A 22 3.69 6.84 8.46
C LEU A 22 4.20 6.45 9.83
N LEU A 23 5.50 6.65 10.06
CA LEU A 23 6.13 6.31 11.32
C LEU A 23 6.22 7.56 12.20
N ASN A 24 6.22 7.34 13.53
CA ASN A 24 6.42 8.40 14.52
C ASN A 24 5.37 9.51 14.44
N THR A 25 4.13 9.15 14.15
CA THR A 25 3.01 10.09 14.12
C THR A 25 1.76 9.41 14.65
N THR A 26 0.84 10.22 15.23
CA THR A 26 -0.48 9.78 15.62
C THR A 26 -1.52 10.04 14.55
N GLU A 27 -1.13 10.65 13.44
CA GLU A 27 -2.05 10.93 12.34
C GLU A 27 -2.45 9.63 11.64
N PRO A 28 -3.71 9.54 11.13
CA PRO A 28 -4.12 8.40 10.33
C PRO A 28 -3.26 8.29 9.08
N TRP A 29 -2.96 7.05 8.69
CA TRP A 29 -2.22 6.81 7.45
C TRP A 29 -3.12 7.10 6.24
N PRO A 30 -2.56 7.71 5.17
CA PRO A 30 -3.30 7.84 3.92
C PRO A 30 -3.72 6.46 3.43
N GLU A 31 -4.98 6.33 3.03
CA GLU A 31 -5.55 5.04 2.63
C GLU A 31 -6.47 5.23 1.43
N TYR A 32 -6.43 4.26 0.51
CA TYR A 32 -7.30 4.19 -0.65
C TYR A 32 -8.00 2.83 -0.66
N ASP A 33 -9.33 2.83 -0.71
CA ASP A 33 -10.16 1.63 -0.75
C ASP A 33 -10.59 1.39 -2.20
N PHE A 34 -10.17 0.26 -2.78
CA PHE A 34 -10.55 -0.07 -4.16
C PHE A 34 -12.00 -0.56 -4.27
N GLY A 35 -12.65 -0.84 -3.15
CA GLY A 35 -14.07 -1.20 -3.11
C GLY A 35 -14.40 -2.58 -3.66
N ARG A 36 -13.40 -3.46 -3.84
CA ARG A 36 -13.63 -4.79 -4.43
C ARG A 36 -12.65 -5.82 -3.90
N ALA A 37 -13.07 -7.08 -3.98
CA ALA A 37 -12.23 -8.22 -3.64
C ALA A 37 -11.48 -8.77 -4.85
N ALA A 38 -12.05 -8.62 -6.04
CA ALA A 38 -11.48 -9.13 -7.28
C ALA A 38 -11.92 -8.26 -8.46
N PRO A 39 -11.10 -8.12 -9.50
CA PRO A 39 -9.73 -8.61 -9.57
C PRO A 39 -8.78 -7.80 -8.68
N VAL A 40 -7.59 -8.34 -8.45
CA VAL A 40 -6.52 -7.62 -7.75
C VAL A 40 -6.25 -6.32 -8.51
N PRO A 41 -6.12 -5.16 -7.81
CA PRO A 41 -5.82 -3.91 -8.50
C PRO A 41 -4.56 -4.01 -9.34
N THR A 42 -4.65 -3.53 -10.57
CA THR A 42 -3.54 -3.56 -11.53
C THR A 42 -2.43 -2.60 -11.10
N PHE A 43 -1.26 -2.76 -11.71
CA PHE A 43 -0.15 -1.83 -11.52
C PHE A 43 -0.60 -0.37 -11.75
N THR A 44 -1.30 -0.12 -12.86
CA THR A 44 -1.79 1.22 -13.20
C THR A 44 -2.76 1.74 -12.15
N GLU A 45 -3.69 0.91 -11.72
CA GLU A 45 -4.65 1.31 -10.68
C GLU A 45 -3.96 1.66 -9.36
N ARG A 46 -2.93 0.90 -9.00
CA ARG A 46 -2.17 1.17 -7.76
C ARG A 46 -1.42 2.49 -7.85
N VAL A 47 -0.80 2.79 -9.00
CA VAL A 47 -0.10 4.06 -9.19
C VAL A 47 -1.08 5.23 -9.16
N GLN A 48 -2.25 5.08 -9.75
CA GLN A 48 -3.29 6.11 -9.71
C GLN A 48 -3.80 6.34 -8.30
N ALA A 49 -3.99 5.28 -7.52
CA ALA A 49 -4.41 5.39 -6.13
C ALA A 49 -3.35 6.13 -5.29
N LEU A 50 -2.07 5.80 -5.48
CA LEU A 50 -0.99 6.52 -4.81
C LEU A 50 -1.03 8.01 -5.17
N SER A 51 -1.25 8.33 -6.44
CA SER A 51 -1.34 9.71 -6.91
C SER A 51 -2.47 10.49 -6.20
N VAL A 52 -3.62 9.85 -6.02
CA VAL A 52 -4.74 10.45 -5.27
C VAL A 52 -4.31 10.77 -3.83
N LEU A 53 -3.48 9.92 -3.23
CA LEU A 53 -3.00 10.12 -1.87
C LEU A 53 -1.82 11.10 -1.79
N GLY A 54 -1.31 11.56 -2.94
CA GLY A 54 -0.20 12.52 -2.99
C GLY A 54 1.18 11.88 -3.08
N PHE A 55 1.26 10.62 -3.51
CA PHE A 55 2.51 9.87 -3.56
C PHE A 55 2.75 9.29 -4.95
N GLU A 56 3.99 8.89 -5.19
CA GLU A 56 4.39 8.18 -6.39
C GLU A 56 5.46 7.15 -6.04
N PRO A 57 5.57 6.04 -6.80
CA PRO A 57 6.67 5.11 -6.59
C PRO A 57 8.02 5.79 -6.79
N VAL A 58 8.98 5.43 -5.95
CA VAL A 58 10.37 5.87 -6.16
C VAL A 58 10.85 5.29 -7.50
N PRO A 59 11.57 6.07 -8.34
CA PRO A 59 12.07 5.55 -9.62
C PRO A 59 12.86 4.25 -9.42
N GLY A 60 12.54 3.23 -10.21
CA GLY A 60 13.17 1.91 -10.12
C GLY A 60 12.63 1.01 -9.03
N ALA A 61 11.75 1.50 -8.16
CA ALA A 61 11.16 0.67 -7.13
C ALA A 61 10.19 -0.35 -7.74
N LEU A 62 10.22 -1.56 -7.21
CA LEU A 62 9.36 -2.64 -7.66
C LEU A 62 8.39 -3.03 -6.55
N TRP A 63 7.17 -3.38 -6.95
CA TRP A 63 6.22 -3.98 -6.03
C TRP A 63 6.70 -5.37 -5.64
N GLN A 64 6.69 -5.65 -4.35
CA GLN A 64 7.06 -6.95 -3.82
C GLN A 64 5.88 -7.54 -3.07
N TRP A 65 5.58 -8.81 -3.36
CA TRP A 65 4.50 -9.53 -2.70
C TRP A 65 5.08 -10.42 -1.61
N THR A 66 4.45 -10.39 -0.45
CA THR A 66 4.78 -11.28 0.66
C THR A 66 3.52 -11.94 1.18
N GLU A 67 3.68 -13.06 1.87
CA GLU A 67 2.59 -13.75 2.54
C GLU A 67 2.71 -13.57 4.03
N ASP A 68 1.55 -13.46 4.68
CA ASP A 68 1.46 -13.49 6.12
C ASP A 68 0.27 -14.35 6.49
N THR A 69 0.13 -14.72 7.76
CA THR A 69 -1.04 -15.43 8.24
C THR A 69 -1.99 -14.46 8.91
N HIS A 70 -3.30 -14.70 8.76
CA HIS A 70 -4.32 -13.85 9.37
C HIS A 70 -4.20 -13.86 10.89
N VAL A 71 -3.93 -15.02 11.46
CA VAL A 71 -3.61 -15.17 12.89
C VAL A 71 -2.10 -15.40 13.00
N PRO A 72 -1.37 -14.55 13.75
CA PRO A 72 0.09 -14.68 13.87
C PRO A 72 0.50 -16.07 14.34
N ASP A 73 1.52 -16.62 13.69
CA ASP A 73 2.15 -17.91 14.03
C ASP A 73 1.22 -19.12 13.91
N ASP A 74 0.07 -18.98 13.23
CA ASP A 74 -0.82 -20.11 12.99
C ASP A 74 -0.76 -20.52 11.51
N PRO A 75 -0.06 -21.62 11.17
CA PRO A 75 0.08 -22.05 9.78
C PRO A 75 -1.24 -22.53 9.15
N ALA A 76 -2.26 -22.79 9.95
CA ALA A 76 -3.58 -23.17 9.45
C ALA A 76 -4.48 -21.97 9.19
N SER A 77 -4.05 -20.77 9.58
CA SER A 77 -4.80 -19.54 9.34
C SER A 77 -4.79 -19.17 7.84
N PRO A 78 -5.83 -18.50 7.34
CA PRO A 78 -5.82 -18.01 5.97
C PRO A 78 -4.61 -17.11 5.67
N VAL A 79 -4.11 -17.22 4.45
CA VAL A 79 -2.99 -16.42 3.98
C VAL A 79 -3.46 -15.01 3.64
N VAL A 80 -2.68 -14.02 4.06
CA VAL A 80 -2.85 -12.62 3.67
C VAL A 80 -1.71 -12.25 2.73
N LEU A 81 -2.05 -11.80 1.53
CA LEU A 81 -1.06 -11.33 0.57
C LEU A 81 -0.88 -9.82 0.70
N ILE A 82 0.36 -9.39 0.80
CA ILE A 82 0.70 -7.98 0.97
C ILE A 82 1.66 -7.57 -0.14
N ALA A 83 1.28 -6.54 -0.90
CA ALA A 83 2.18 -5.92 -1.87
C ALA A 83 2.77 -4.66 -1.25
N ALA A 84 4.06 -4.43 -1.43
CA ALA A 84 4.74 -3.26 -0.89
C ALA A 84 5.66 -2.62 -1.93
N VAL A 85 5.75 -1.30 -1.89
CA VAL A 85 6.63 -0.53 -2.76
C VAL A 85 7.12 0.71 -2.03
N SER A 86 8.35 1.14 -2.31
CA SER A 86 8.86 2.41 -1.81
C SER A 86 8.25 3.57 -2.60
N VAL A 87 7.77 4.57 -1.87
CA VAL A 87 7.12 5.74 -2.46
C VAL A 87 7.73 7.02 -1.89
N ARG A 88 7.46 8.12 -2.58
CA ARG A 88 7.83 9.47 -2.13
C ARG A 88 6.67 10.41 -2.41
N SER A 89 6.69 11.59 -1.81
CA SER A 89 5.70 12.61 -2.12
C SER A 89 5.77 12.97 -3.60
N ARG A 90 4.60 13.10 -4.22
CA ARG A 90 4.51 13.44 -5.63
C ARG A 90 4.97 14.87 -5.86
N ALA A 91 5.70 15.12 -6.96
CA ALA A 91 6.17 16.44 -7.32
C ALA A 91 4.98 17.40 -7.47
N GLY A 92 5.11 18.62 -6.90
CA GLY A 92 4.06 19.63 -6.95
C GLY A 92 3.04 19.50 -5.84
N VAL A 93 3.09 18.45 -5.02
CA VAL A 93 2.23 18.31 -3.85
C VAL A 93 2.91 18.97 -2.67
N ALA A 94 2.19 19.84 -1.95
CA ALA A 94 2.72 20.47 -0.75
C ALA A 94 3.00 19.42 0.31
N ALA A 95 4.19 19.49 0.88
CA ALA A 95 4.59 18.55 1.92
C ALA A 95 3.86 18.85 3.23
#